data_8af419d0bf36af8f62873fba5004435c
#
_entry.id   8af419d0bf36af8f62873fba5004435c
#
_cell.length_a   1.000
_cell.length_b   1.000
_cell.length_c   1.000
_cell.angle_alpha   90.00
_cell.angle_beta   90.00
_cell.angle_gamma   90.00
#
_symmetry.space_group_name_H-M   'P 1'
#
loop_
_entity.id
_entity.type
_entity.pdbx_description
1 polymer ?
#
loop_
_entity_poly.entity_id
_entity_poly.type
_entity_poly.pdbx_seq_one_letter_code
_entity_poly.pdbx_strand_id
1 'polypeptide(L)'
;MDAGPLLELGLAANGTVEVPSVADGNRIGWYTKAVTPGETGPAVLIGHFDTARGPAVLRNVSKIRTGDEITVSRADGTTAVFRVRELEQVDKKNFPTAKVYGNTARPELRVITCGGEITEGHRPDNIIVYADLVG
;
A
#
# COMPACT_ATOMS: atom_id res chain seq x y z
N MET A 1 -2.67 -11.99 3.14
CA MET A 1 -2.86 -11.26 1.87
C MET A 1 -1.65 -11.49 0.98
N ASP A 2 -1.87 -11.73 -0.27
CA ASP A 2 -0.80 -11.92 -1.25
C ASP A 2 -0.75 -10.72 -2.18
N ALA A 3 0.46 -10.21 -2.39
CA ALA A 3 0.68 -9.07 -3.28
C ALA A 3 1.67 -9.44 -4.38
N GLY A 4 1.24 -9.29 -5.61
CA GLY A 4 2.08 -9.52 -6.78
C GLY A 4 1.40 -10.32 -7.87
N PRO A 5 1.92 -10.28 -9.08
CA PRO A 5 3.01 -9.40 -9.50
C PRO A 5 2.65 -7.93 -9.34
N LEU A 6 3.65 -7.11 -9.01
CA LEU A 6 3.44 -5.70 -8.71
C LEU A 6 3.56 -4.84 -9.98
N LEU A 7 2.72 -3.80 -10.06
CA LEU A 7 2.93 -2.72 -11.03
C LEU A 7 4.03 -1.79 -10.51
N GLU A 8 4.77 -1.17 -11.42
CA GLU A 8 5.73 -0.13 -11.05
C GLU A 8 5.03 1.22 -11.09
N LEU A 9 5.15 1.97 -9.99
CA LEU A 9 4.57 3.31 -9.87
C LEU A 9 5.68 4.34 -9.63
N GLY A 10 5.59 5.47 -10.32
CA GLY A 10 6.49 6.59 -10.15
C GLY A 10 5.79 7.78 -9.53
N LEU A 11 6.29 8.98 -9.85
CA LEU A 11 5.64 10.22 -9.45
C LEU A 11 4.76 10.73 -10.59
N ALA A 12 3.58 11.19 -10.25
CA ALA A 12 2.69 11.88 -11.18
C ALA A 12 3.26 13.29 -11.49
N ALA A 13 2.71 13.94 -12.52
CA ALA A 13 3.18 15.26 -12.94
C ALA A 13 3.08 16.31 -11.84
N ASN A 14 2.14 16.16 -10.90
CA ASN A 14 1.98 17.08 -9.76
C ASN A 14 2.89 16.74 -8.56
N GLY A 15 3.79 15.77 -8.69
CA GLY A 15 4.73 15.38 -7.63
C GLY A 15 4.20 14.37 -6.63
N THR A 16 2.95 13.95 -6.74
CA THR A 16 2.41 12.88 -5.86
C THR A 16 2.74 11.50 -6.42
N VAL A 17 2.72 10.47 -5.57
CA VAL A 17 2.94 9.09 -6.01
C VAL A 17 1.77 8.68 -6.91
N GLU A 18 2.10 8.04 -8.03
CA GLU A 18 1.08 7.49 -8.93
C GLU A 18 0.25 6.42 -8.22
N VAL A 19 -1.00 6.25 -8.68
CA VAL A 19 -1.85 5.14 -8.25
C VAL A 19 -2.15 4.26 -9.46
N PRO A 20 -2.47 2.97 -9.28
CA PRO A 20 -2.87 2.12 -10.40
C PRO A 20 -4.06 2.73 -11.15
N SER A 21 -4.10 2.53 -12.47
CA SER A 21 -5.24 2.98 -13.27
C SER A 21 -6.51 2.22 -12.87
N VAL A 22 -7.67 2.73 -13.25
CA VAL A 22 -8.95 2.05 -13.00
C VAL A 22 -8.97 0.68 -13.66
N ALA A 23 -8.35 0.55 -14.85
CA ALA A 23 -8.24 -0.74 -15.54
C ALA A 23 -7.42 -1.76 -14.73
N ASP A 24 -6.48 -1.29 -13.92
CA ASP A 24 -5.62 -2.11 -13.05
C ASP A 24 -6.12 -2.17 -11.61
N GLY A 25 -7.42 -1.96 -11.37
CA GLY A 25 -8.00 -1.95 -10.02
C GLY A 25 -7.77 -3.22 -9.22
N ASN A 26 -7.52 -4.37 -9.89
CA ASN A 26 -7.23 -5.63 -9.22
C ASN A 26 -5.74 -5.90 -9.04
N ARG A 27 -4.88 -4.92 -9.28
CA ARG A 27 -3.44 -5.03 -9.12
C ARG A 27 -2.91 -4.04 -8.08
N ILE A 28 -1.85 -4.44 -7.39
CA ILE A 28 -1.15 -3.59 -6.42
C ILE A 28 0.10 -3.02 -7.09
N GLY A 29 0.36 -1.73 -6.89
CA GLY A 29 1.55 -1.08 -7.39
C GLY A 29 2.60 -0.91 -6.30
N TRP A 30 3.86 -0.89 -6.72
CA TRP A 30 5.03 -0.63 -5.87
C TRP A 30 5.65 0.70 -6.28
N TYR A 31 5.87 1.58 -5.28
CA TYR A 31 6.51 2.86 -5.52
C TYR A 31 8.00 2.65 -5.73
N THR A 32 8.47 2.86 -6.97
CA THR A 32 9.83 2.50 -7.39
C THR A 32 10.92 3.39 -6.77
N LYS A 33 10.56 4.55 -6.23
CA LYS A 33 11.52 5.44 -5.55
C LYS A 33 11.70 5.11 -4.08
N ALA A 34 10.90 4.20 -3.53
CA ALA A 34 11.13 3.62 -2.22
C ALA A 34 11.98 2.35 -2.37
N VAL A 35 12.28 1.68 -1.25
CA VAL A 35 13.07 0.43 -1.32
C VAL A 35 12.25 -0.71 -1.89
N THR A 36 12.91 -1.74 -2.39
CA THR A 36 12.24 -2.98 -2.79
C THR A 36 11.80 -3.75 -1.54
N PRO A 37 10.68 -4.52 -1.63
CA PRO A 37 10.20 -5.29 -0.48
C PRO A 37 11.27 -6.27 0.01
N GLY A 38 11.67 -6.12 1.28
CA GLY A 38 12.70 -6.93 1.90
C GLY A 38 14.02 -6.21 2.13
N GLU A 39 14.25 -5.07 1.49
CA GLU A 39 15.40 -4.20 1.77
C GLU A 39 15.14 -3.36 3.02
N THR A 40 16.21 -2.95 3.71
CA THR A 40 16.11 -2.02 4.84
C THR A 40 15.46 -0.72 4.39
N GLY A 41 14.45 -0.28 5.12
CA GLY A 41 13.63 0.87 4.77
C GLY A 41 12.19 0.47 4.48
N PRO A 42 11.32 1.45 4.21
CA PRO A 42 9.92 1.18 3.93
C PRO A 42 9.69 0.93 2.44
N ALA A 43 9.24 -0.26 2.09
CA ALA A 43 8.68 -0.52 0.76
C ALA A 43 7.22 -0.05 0.76
N VAL A 44 6.79 0.62 -0.29
CA VAL A 44 5.45 1.23 -0.37
C VAL A 44 4.64 0.59 -1.47
N LEU A 45 3.52 -0.01 -1.10
CA LEU A 45 2.55 -0.59 -2.02
C LEU A 45 1.27 0.23 -2.00
N ILE A 46 0.66 0.43 -3.17
CA ILE A 46 -0.56 1.21 -3.32
C ILE A 46 -1.55 0.43 -4.16
N GLY A 47 -2.78 0.35 -3.69
CA GLY A 47 -3.86 -0.29 -4.43
C GLY A 47 -5.20 0.38 -4.16
N HIS A 48 -6.16 0.14 -5.04
CA HIS A 48 -7.50 0.68 -4.90
C HIS A 48 -8.34 -0.15 -3.93
N PHE A 49 -9.09 0.53 -3.08
CA PHE A 49 -10.16 -0.06 -2.28
C PHE A 49 -11.35 -0.38 -3.18
N ASP A 50 -11.77 0.59 -3.96
CA ASP A 50 -12.79 0.46 -4.99
C ASP A 50 -12.55 1.49 -6.10
N THR A 51 -13.24 1.29 -7.23
CA THR A 51 -13.18 2.20 -8.38
C THR A 51 -14.61 2.36 -8.91
N ALA A 52 -14.77 3.15 -9.98
CA ALA A 52 -16.06 3.25 -10.67
C ALA A 52 -16.57 1.90 -11.21
N ARG A 53 -15.68 0.92 -11.32
CA ARG A 53 -16.01 -0.44 -11.78
C ARG A 53 -16.41 -1.39 -10.64
N GLY A 54 -16.36 -0.92 -9.38
CA GLY A 54 -16.73 -1.70 -8.22
C GLY A 54 -15.56 -1.97 -7.27
N PRO A 55 -15.70 -2.98 -6.37
CA PRO A 55 -14.63 -3.35 -5.44
C PRO A 55 -13.33 -3.69 -6.16
N ALA A 56 -12.20 -3.31 -5.55
CA ALA A 56 -10.88 -3.48 -6.16
C ALA A 56 -9.98 -4.37 -5.28
N VAL A 57 -8.67 -4.41 -5.57
CA VAL A 57 -7.73 -5.36 -4.95
C VAL A 57 -7.68 -5.25 -3.42
N LEU A 58 -7.80 -4.05 -2.86
CA LEU A 58 -7.76 -3.83 -1.41
C LEU A 58 -9.15 -3.68 -0.78
N ARG A 59 -10.18 -4.23 -1.42
CA ARG A 59 -11.56 -4.19 -0.90
C ARG A 59 -11.71 -4.79 0.51
N ASN A 60 -10.82 -5.69 0.89
CA ASN A 60 -10.86 -6.37 2.19
C ASN A 60 -9.89 -5.77 3.21
N VAL A 61 -9.36 -4.57 2.96
CA VAL A 61 -8.39 -3.94 3.86
C VAL A 61 -8.92 -3.80 5.29
N SER A 62 -10.22 -3.56 5.45
CA SER A 62 -10.84 -3.45 6.77
C SER A 62 -10.86 -4.76 7.55
N LYS A 63 -10.61 -5.88 6.90
CA LYS A 63 -10.55 -7.20 7.54
C LYS A 63 -9.15 -7.56 8.00
N ILE A 64 -8.14 -6.77 7.62
CA ILE A 64 -6.76 -7.00 8.05
C ILE A 64 -6.64 -6.68 9.54
N ARG A 65 -5.92 -7.52 10.26
CA ARG A 65 -5.69 -7.39 11.69
C ARG A 65 -4.20 -7.42 12.00
N THR A 66 -3.82 -6.81 13.12
CA THR A 66 -2.48 -6.93 13.67
C THR A 66 -2.13 -8.41 13.83
N GLY A 67 -0.96 -8.81 13.34
CA GLY A 67 -0.50 -10.20 13.33
C GLY A 67 -0.76 -10.95 12.04
N ASP A 68 -1.61 -10.42 11.15
CA ASP A 68 -1.82 -11.00 9.83
C ASP A 68 -0.55 -10.88 9.00
N GLU A 69 -0.36 -11.80 8.04
CA GLU A 69 0.80 -11.78 7.16
C GLU A 69 0.43 -11.28 5.77
N ILE A 70 1.38 -10.55 5.18
CA ILE A 70 1.32 -10.08 3.80
C ILE A 70 2.50 -10.70 3.07
N THR A 71 2.23 -11.50 2.05
CA THR A 71 3.26 -12.11 1.21
C THR A 71 3.42 -11.30 -0.06
N VAL A 72 4.64 -10.86 -0.33
CA VAL A 72 4.96 -10.06 -1.53
C VAL A 72 5.80 -10.91 -2.47
N SER A 73 5.30 -11.14 -3.69
CA SER A 73 6.04 -11.83 -4.74
C SER A 73 6.97 -10.83 -5.43
N ARG A 74 8.26 -11.16 -5.45
CA ARG A 74 9.30 -10.29 -6.03
C ARG A 74 9.61 -10.73 -7.47
N ALA A 75 10.19 -9.80 -8.25
CA ALA A 75 10.49 -10.05 -9.67
C ALA A 75 11.51 -11.18 -9.89
N ASP A 76 12.37 -11.46 -8.90
CA ASP A 76 13.37 -12.53 -8.99
C ASP A 76 12.81 -13.93 -8.66
N GLY A 77 11.49 -14.05 -8.46
CA GLY A 77 10.84 -15.31 -8.14
C GLY A 77 10.82 -15.64 -6.66
N THR A 78 11.41 -14.81 -5.81
CA THR A 78 11.37 -15.00 -4.35
C THR A 78 10.18 -14.29 -3.74
N THR A 79 9.89 -14.60 -2.47
CA THR A 79 8.83 -13.94 -1.72
C THR A 79 9.39 -13.32 -0.45
N ALA A 80 8.76 -12.23 -0.02
CA ALA A 80 9.01 -11.61 1.27
C ALA A 80 7.72 -11.67 2.08
N VAL A 81 7.79 -12.04 3.35
CA VAL A 81 6.63 -12.13 4.24
C VAL A 81 6.74 -11.06 5.30
N PHE A 82 5.69 -10.28 5.45
CA PHE A 82 5.60 -9.20 6.43
C PHE A 82 4.44 -9.48 7.38
N ARG A 83 4.63 -9.11 8.65
CA ARG A 83 3.56 -9.22 9.64
C ARG A 83 3.02 -7.85 9.98
N VAL A 84 1.70 -7.71 9.95
CA VAL A 84 1.03 -6.44 10.23
C VAL A 84 1.23 -6.06 11.70
N ARG A 85 1.75 -4.84 11.91
CA ARG A 85 1.99 -4.26 13.22
C ARG A 85 0.91 -3.27 13.60
N GLU A 86 0.42 -2.49 12.64
CA GLU A 86 -0.48 -1.38 12.90
C GLU A 86 -1.31 -1.07 11.66
N LEU A 87 -2.54 -0.64 11.86
CA LEU A 87 -3.36 -0.04 10.80
C LEU A 87 -3.77 1.35 11.26
N GLU A 88 -3.80 2.29 10.31
CA GLU A 88 -4.16 3.67 10.58
C GLU A 88 -5.07 4.19 9.49
N GLN A 89 -6.19 4.82 9.87
CA GLN A 89 -7.04 5.53 8.93
C GLN A 89 -6.92 7.02 9.22
N VAL A 90 -6.55 7.79 8.22
CA VAL A 90 -6.30 9.23 8.35
C VAL A 90 -7.00 9.99 7.25
N ASP A 91 -7.39 11.22 7.51
CA ASP A 91 -7.85 12.15 6.50
C ASP A 91 -6.70 12.43 5.51
N LYS A 92 -6.99 12.46 4.22
CA LYS A 92 -5.96 12.71 3.19
C LYS A 92 -5.22 14.02 3.39
N LYS A 93 -5.84 15.01 4.02
CA LYS A 93 -5.21 16.29 4.33
C LYS A 93 -4.19 16.18 5.46
N ASN A 94 -4.25 15.13 6.27
CA ASN A 94 -3.39 14.92 7.43
C ASN A 94 -2.53 13.66 7.24
N PHE A 95 -2.19 13.32 6.00
CA PHE A 95 -1.40 12.14 5.69
C PHE A 95 -0.04 12.20 6.41
N PRO A 96 0.34 11.15 7.18
CA PRO A 96 1.57 11.17 7.97
C PRO A 96 2.79 10.83 7.09
N THR A 97 3.18 11.74 6.21
CA THR A 97 4.21 11.54 5.19
C THR A 97 5.53 11.02 5.78
N ALA A 98 6.01 11.64 6.87
CA ALA A 98 7.28 11.24 7.47
C ALA A 98 7.22 9.83 8.07
N LYS A 99 6.09 9.47 8.66
CA LYS A 99 5.90 8.13 9.25
C LYS A 99 5.82 7.05 8.16
N VAL A 100 5.21 7.38 7.02
CA VAL A 100 5.02 6.42 5.92
C VAL A 100 6.28 6.28 5.07
N TYR A 101 6.90 7.39 4.67
CA TYR A 101 8.01 7.41 3.72
C TYR A 101 9.38 7.60 4.36
N GLY A 102 9.45 7.95 5.64
CA GLY A 102 10.71 8.16 6.34
C GLY A 102 11.51 6.89 6.48
N ASN A 103 12.84 7.02 6.57
CA ASN A 103 13.73 5.87 6.71
C ASN A 103 13.44 5.07 7.96
N THR A 104 13.63 3.76 7.87
CA THR A 104 13.52 2.83 8.99
C THR A 104 14.82 2.04 9.12
N ALA A 105 15.09 1.52 10.32
CA ALA A 105 16.30 0.74 10.60
C ALA A 105 16.18 -0.72 10.15
N ARG A 106 14.99 -1.15 9.76
CA ARG A 106 14.67 -2.53 9.38
C ARG A 106 13.84 -2.54 8.11
N PRO A 107 13.76 -3.69 7.41
CA PRO A 107 12.81 -3.84 6.31
C PRO A 107 11.37 -3.74 6.83
N GLU A 108 10.62 -2.80 6.29
CA GLU A 108 9.21 -2.59 6.62
C GLU A 108 8.39 -2.46 5.35
N LEU A 109 7.08 -2.63 5.49
CA LEU A 109 6.12 -2.51 4.40
C LEU A 109 5.05 -1.49 4.79
N ARG A 110 4.63 -0.72 3.80
CA ARG A 110 3.47 0.18 3.89
C ARG A 110 2.50 -0.19 2.78
N VAL A 111 1.24 -0.47 3.12
CA VAL A 111 0.21 -0.68 2.10
C VAL A 111 -0.80 0.44 2.27
N ILE A 112 -1.02 1.19 1.20
CA ILE A 112 -1.85 2.41 1.22
C ILE A 112 -3.04 2.21 0.29
N THR A 113 -4.22 2.54 0.79
CA THR A 113 -5.44 2.57 0.00
C THR A 113 -6.36 3.69 0.47
N CYS A 114 -7.50 3.86 -0.19
CA CYS A 114 -8.51 4.85 0.20
C CYS A 114 -9.47 4.27 1.23
N GLY A 115 -10.12 5.13 2.01
CA GLY A 115 -11.11 4.72 3.00
C GLY A 115 -12.06 5.84 3.36
N GLY A 116 -12.92 5.57 4.34
CA GLY A 116 -13.97 6.50 4.78
C GLY A 116 -15.21 6.41 3.90
N GLU A 117 -16.29 7.11 4.32
CA GLU A 117 -17.53 7.14 3.56
C GLU A 117 -17.38 8.00 2.31
N ILE A 118 -18.01 7.59 1.22
CA ILE A 118 -17.97 8.33 -0.04
C ILE A 118 -18.66 9.69 0.15
N THR A 119 -17.94 10.76 -0.15
CA THR A 119 -18.42 12.13 -0.12
C THR A 119 -18.09 12.79 -1.45
N GLU A 120 -19.09 13.31 -2.14
CA GLU A 120 -18.94 13.97 -3.46
C GLU A 120 -18.17 13.08 -4.46
N GLY A 121 -18.43 11.77 -4.43
CA GLY A 121 -17.81 10.82 -5.33
C GLY A 121 -16.40 10.38 -4.95
N HIS A 122 -15.89 10.82 -3.80
CA HIS A 122 -14.53 10.51 -3.33
C HIS A 122 -14.56 9.93 -1.93
N ARG A 123 -13.59 9.07 -1.65
CA ARG A 123 -13.29 8.65 -0.28
C ARG A 123 -12.31 9.65 0.32
N PRO A 124 -12.63 10.24 1.50
CA PRO A 124 -11.84 11.33 2.06
C PRO A 124 -10.55 10.87 2.74
N ASP A 125 -10.42 9.58 3.05
CA ASP A 125 -9.37 9.07 3.92
C ASP A 125 -8.40 8.16 3.17
N ASN A 126 -7.21 7.98 3.77
CA ASN A 126 -6.31 6.89 3.44
C ASN A 126 -6.33 5.86 4.57
N ILE A 127 -6.20 4.61 4.21
CA ILE A 127 -5.94 3.52 5.16
C ILE A 127 -4.53 3.05 4.90
N ILE A 128 -3.71 3.00 5.96
CA ILE A 128 -2.30 2.65 5.88
C ILE A 128 -2.08 1.42 6.74
N VAL A 129 -1.50 0.39 6.14
CA VAL A 129 -1.10 -0.83 6.86
C VAL A 129 0.41 -0.79 7.03
N TYR A 130 0.86 -0.88 8.27
CA TYR A 130 2.28 -0.93 8.63
C TYR A 130 2.64 -2.37 8.97
N ALA A 131 3.67 -2.89 8.33
CA ALA A 131 4.09 -4.27 8.56
C ALA A 131 5.61 -4.37 8.59
N ASP A 132 6.11 -5.40 9.29
CA ASP A 132 7.53 -5.67 9.46
C ASP A 132 7.91 -6.99 8.80
N LEU A 133 9.11 -7.06 8.21
CA LEU A 133 9.61 -8.27 7.59
C LEU A 133 9.74 -9.38 8.64
N VAL A 134 9.23 -10.56 8.29
CA VAL A 134 9.29 -11.73 9.18
C VAL A 134 10.48 -12.63 8.80
N GLY A 135 10.84 -12.62 7.53
CA GLY A 135 11.94 -13.48 7.10
C GLY A 135 12.05 -13.61 5.61
#